data_e019670def61c7b6d2b1aea6799ed7ec
#
_entry.id   e019670def61c7b6d2b1aea6799ed7ec
#
_cell.length_a   1.000
_cell.length_b   1.000
_cell.length_c   1.000
_cell.angle_alpha   90.00
_cell.angle_beta   90.00
_cell.angle_gamma   90.00
#
_symmetry.space_group_name_H-M   'P 1'
#
loop_
_entity.id
_entity.type
_entity.pdbx_description
1 polymer ?
#
loop_
_entity_poly.entity_id
_entity_poly.type
_entity_poly.pdbx_seq_one_letter_code
_entity_poly.pdbx_strand_id
1 'polypeptide(L)'
;MAQALPWLLLWMGWGVLPTRCSQPGIRLPLRSGLGAPPLGLRLPRETAEEPEEPSRRGSFVEMVDNLRGKSGQGYYVEMTVGSPPQTLNILVDTGSSNFAVGAAPHPFLHRYYQRQLSSTYRDLRKGVYVPYTQGKWEGELGTDLPDDSLEPFFDSLVKQTHVPNLFSLQLCGAGFPFNQSEVLASVGGSMIIGGIDHSLYTGSLWYTPIRREWYYEVIIVRVEINGQDLKMDCKEYNYDKSIVDSGTTNLRLPKKVFEAAVKSIKAASSTEKFPDGFWLGEQLVCWQAGTTPWNIFPVISLYLMGEVTNQSFRITILPQQYLRPVEDVATSQDDCYKFAISQSSTGTVMGAVIMEGFYVVFDRARKRIGFAVSACHVHDEFRTAAVEGPFITPDMEDCGYNIPQTDESTLMTIAYVMAAICALFMLPLCLMVCQWRCLRCLRHQHDDFADDISLLK
;
A
#
# COMPACT_ATOMS: atom_id res chain seq x y z
N MET A 1 22.76 -45.92 -6.92
CA MET A 1 21.81 -46.97 -7.32
C MET A 1 20.75 -47.06 -6.22
N ALA A 2 19.63 -46.45 -6.41
CA ALA A 2 18.38 -46.74 -5.69
C ALA A 2 17.26 -46.17 -6.54
N GLN A 3 16.39 -47.06 -6.97
CA GLN A 3 15.30 -46.79 -7.93
C GLN A 3 14.12 -46.16 -7.20
N ALA A 4 13.55 -45.09 -7.78
CA ALA A 4 12.27 -44.53 -7.39
C ALA A 4 11.15 -45.29 -8.11
N LEU A 5 10.15 -45.78 -7.38
CA LEU A 5 8.90 -46.28 -7.92
C LEU A 5 7.96 -45.11 -8.21
N PRO A 6 7.27 -45.10 -9.36
CA PRO A 6 6.18 -44.17 -9.60
C PRO A 6 4.83 -44.75 -9.23
N TRP A 7 4.01 -43.98 -8.56
CA TRP A 7 2.58 -44.27 -8.35
C TRP A 7 1.80 -43.77 -9.57
N LEU A 8 1.25 -44.75 -10.32
CA LEU A 8 0.27 -44.55 -11.37
C LEU A 8 -1.11 -44.35 -10.71
N LEU A 9 -1.74 -43.21 -10.91
CA LEU A 9 -3.17 -43.03 -10.74
C LEU A 9 -3.85 -42.86 -12.09
N LEU A 10 -4.68 -43.81 -12.43
CA LEU A 10 -5.59 -43.77 -13.57
C LEU A 10 -6.59 -42.63 -13.44
N TRP A 11 -6.66 -41.79 -14.46
CA TRP A 11 -7.79 -40.89 -14.69
C TRP A 11 -8.63 -41.42 -15.83
N MET A 12 -9.87 -41.82 -15.49
CA MET A 12 -10.91 -42.07 -16.49
C MET A 12 -11.48 -40.74 -16.96
N GLY A 13 -11.35 -40.49 -18.26
CA GLY A 13 -11.92 -39.33 -18.91
C GLY A 13 -13.43 -39.45 -19.06
N TRP A 14 -14.12 -38.37 -18.67
CA TRP A 14 -15.44 -38.06 -19.18
C TRP A 14 -15.35 -36.73 -19.94
N GLY A 15 -15.55 -36.83 -21.24
CA GLY A 15 -15.64 -35.65 -22.10
C GLY A 15 -16.96 -34.93 -21.84
N VAL A 16 -16.85 -33.66 -21.48
CA VAL A 16 -17.96 -32.70 -21.50
C VAL A 16 -17.56 -31.59 -22.48
N LEU A 17 -18.38 -31.42 -23.52
CA LEU A 17 -18.32 -30.36 -24.50
C LEU A 17 -18.39 -28.97 -23.81
N PRO A 18 -17.59 -27.98 -24.22
CA PRO A 18 -17.69 -26.63 -23.65
C PRO A 18 -18.89 -25.91 -24.23
N THR A 19 -19.93 -25.76 -23.44
CA THR A 19 -20.92 -24.72 -23.68
C THR A 19 -20.29 -23.39 -23.33
N ARG A 20 -20.15 -22.52 -24.35
CA ARG A 20 -19.79 -21.12 -24.18
C ARG A 20 -20.82 -20.43 -23.27
N CYS A 21 -20.47 -20.30 -21.99
CA CYS A 21 -21.15 -19.35 -21.12
C CYS A 21 -20.49 -17.98 -21.30
N SER A 22 -21.25 -17.02 -21.81
CA SER A 22 -20.85 -15.62 -21.83
C SER A 22 -20.71 -15.15 -20.37
N GLN A 23 -19.51 -14.78 -19.95
CA GLN A 23 -19.25 -14.24 -18.63
C GLN A 23 -19.94 -12.87 -18.48
N PRO A 24 -20.67 -12.61 -17.41
CA PRO A 24 -21.07 -11.27 -17.04
C PRO A 24 -19.85 -10.54 -16.46
N GLY A 25 -19.18 -9.74 -17.27
CA GLY A 25 -18.10 -8.88 -16.81
C GLY A 25 -18.63 -7.82 -15.83
N ILE A 26 -17.84 -7.50 -14.83
CA ILE A 26 -18.05 -6.33 -13.96
C ILE A 26 -18.02 -5.10 -14.87
N ARG A 27 -19.19 -4.50 -15.15
CA ARG A 27 -19.26 -3.22 -15.83
C ARG A 27 -19.17 -2.13 -14.77
N LEU A 28 -17.98 -1.60 -14.57
CA LEU A 28 -17.83 -0.29 -13.95
C LEU A 28 -18.29 0.75 -14.99
N PRO A 29 -19.25 1.60 -14.69
CA PRO A 29 -19.60 2.71 -15.57
C PRO A 29 -18.55 3.80 -15.42
N LEU A 30 -17.36 3.57 -15.94
CA LEU A 30 -16.42 4.64 -16.25
C LEU A 30 -17.03 5.40 -17.43
N ARG A 31 -17.68 6.51 -17.17
CA ARG A 31 -18.04 7.46 -18.23
C ARG A 31 -16.73 8.07 -18.72
N SER A 32 -16.14 7.47 -19.75
CA SER A 32 -15.19 8.18 -20.57
C SER A 32 -15.96 9.27 -21.28
N GLY A 33 -15.62 10.53 -21.05
CA GLY A 33 -16.17 11.68 -21.76
C GLY A 33 -15.67 11.72 -23.21
N LEU A 34 -16.00 10.71 -24.01
CA LEU A 34 -15.91 10.71 -25.46
C LEU A 34 -17.30 11.03 -25.97
N GLY A 35 -17.60 12.32 -26.06
CA GLY A 35 -18.73 12.81 -26.83
C GLY A 35 -18.62 12.29 -28.25
N ALA A 36 -19.65 11.57 -28.72
CA ALA A 36 -19.77 11.19 -30.10
C ALA A 36 -19.80 12.45 -31.00
N PRO A 37 -19.03 12.50 -32.10
CA PRO A 37 -19.11 13.61 -33.04
C PRO A 37 -20.44 13.59 -33.75
N PRO A 38 -21.05 14.77 -34.02
CA PRO A 38 -22.26 14.85 -34.80
C PRO A 38 -22.01 14.39 -36.23
N LEU A 39 -22.95 13.61 -36.74
CA LEU A 39 -23.00 13.17 -38.14
C LEU A 39 -23.15 14.37 -39.10
N GLY A 40 -22.26 14.42 -40.08
CA GLY A 40 -22.55 15.01 -41.35
C GLY A 40 -21.73 16.24 -41.73
N LEU A 41 -20.68 16.01 -42.56
CA LEU A 41 -20.51 16.78 -43.83
C LEU A 41 -19.28 16.18 -44.57
N ARG A 42 -19.54 15.64 -45.76
CA ARG A 42 -18.50 15.24 -46.72
C ARG A 42 -17.96 16.50 -47.39
N LEU A 43 -16.64 16.64 -47.44
CA LEU A 43 -15.91 17.42 -48.44
C LEU A 43 -14.59 16.75 -48.84
N PRO A 44 -13.97 17.10 -49.98
CA PRO A 44 -13.31 16.13 -50.83
C PRO A 44 -11.82 15.91 -50.53
N ARG A 45 -11.38 14.82 -51.08
CA ARG A 45 -10.04 14.23 -51.09
C ARG A 45 -9.01 15.18 -51.72
N GLU A 46 -7.98 15.55 -50.97
CA GLU A 46 -6.71 16.00 -51.48
C GLU A 46 -5.56 15.29 -50.76
N THR A 47 -4.55 15.04 -51.56
CA THR A 47 -3.38 14.20 -51.48
C THR A 47 -2.53 14.20 -50.20
N ALA A 48 -2.08 13.01 -49.88
CA ALA A 48 -1.07 12.50 -49.00
C ALA A 48 0.10 13.42 -48.56
N GLU A 49 0.16 13.67 -47.27
CA GLU A 49 1.36 13.73 -46.44
C GLU A 49 1.02 12.97 -45.15
N GLU A 50 1.89 12.01 -44.72
CA GLU A 50 1.72 11.30 -43.45
C GLU A 50 1.78 12.29 -42.30
N PRO A 51 0.74 12.44 -41.49
CA PRO A 51 0.84 13.21 -40.26
C PRO A 51 1.27 12.25 -39.14
N GLU A 52 2.32 12.63 -38.43
CA GLU A 52 2.62 12.16 -37.07
C GLU A 52 1.32 12.06 -36.25
N GLU A 53 1.07 10.90 -35.65
CA GLU A 53 -0.08 10.66 -34.78
C GLU A 53 -0.12 11.75 -33.68
N PRO A 54 -1.17 12.55 -33.59
CA PRO A 54 -1.36 13.44 -32.43
C PRO A 54 -1.66 12.53 -31.25
N SER A 55 -0.75 12.49 -30.27
CA SER A 55 -0.98 11.85 -28.99
C SER A 55 -2.34 12.30 -28.47
N ARG A 56 -3.28 11.38 -28.34
CA ARG A 56 -4.59 11.64 -27.74
C ARG A 56 -4.37 12.09 -26.29
N ARG A 57 -4.24 13.38 -26.06
CA ARG A 57 -4.37 13.98 -24.72
C ARG A 57 -5.81 13.80 -24.28
N GLY A 58 -6.09 12.67 -23.58
CA GLY A 58 -7.37 12.50 -22.90
C GLY A 58 -7.54 13.61 -21.87
N SER A 59 -8.67 14.27 -21.89
CA SER A 59 -9.03 15.22 -20.84
C SER A 59 -9.41 14.43 -19.58
N PHE A 60 -8.73 14.68 -18.45
CA PHE A 60 -9.01 14.09 -17.13
C PHE A 60 -9.85 15.01 -16.23
N VAL A 61 -10.50 16.00 -16.79
CA VAL A 61 -11.25 17.04 -16.04
C VAL A 61 -12.27 16.44 -15.08
N GLU A 62 -12.92 15.34 -15.43
CA GLU A 62 -13.90 14.67 -14.56
C GLU A 62 -13.26 13.95 -13.35
N MET A 63 -11.95 13.70 -13.39
CA MET A 63 -11.21 13.05 -12.29
C MET A 63 -10.52 14.07 -11.37
N VAL A 64 -10.46 15.32 -11.77
CA VAL A 64 -9.92 16.40 -10.94
C VAL A 64 -10.85 16.63 -9.74
N ASP A 65 -10.27 16.73 -8.54
CA ASP A 65 -11.01 16.97 -7.28
C ASP A 65 -12.03 15.86 -6.93
N ASN A 66 -11.71 14.62 -7.24
CA ASN A 66 -12.54 13.45 -6.95
C ASN A 66 -12.25 12.79 -5.59
N LEU A 67 -11.26 13.28 -4.85
CA LEU A 67 -10.90 12.78 -3.52
C LEU A 67 -11.41 13.69 -2.41
N ARG A 68 -11.83 13.07 -1.31
CA ARG A 68 -12.23 13.73 -0.06
C ARG A 68 -11.67 12.98 1.13
N GLY A 69 -11.68 13.60 2.29
CA GLY A 69 -11.27 12.99 3.54
C GLY A 69 -11.24 13.97 4.70
N LYS A 70 -10.71 13.49 5.82
CA LYS A 70 -10.38 14.31 6.99
C LYS A 70 -8.93 14.09 7.37
N SER A 71 -8.27 15.14 7.82
CA SER A 71 -6.87 15.09 8.24
C SER A 71 -6.63 13.93 9.21
N GLY A 72 -5.71 13.03 8.87
CA GLY A 72 -5.38 11.85 9.66
C GLY A 72 -6.35 10.66 9.56
N GLN A 73 -7.40 10.75 8.75
CA GLN A 73 -8.34 9.66 8.51
C GLN A 73 -8.22 9.04 7.10
N GLY A 74 -7.33 9.58 6.27
CA GLY A 74 -7.09 9.12 4.91
C GLY A 74 -7.99 9.79 3.86
N TYR A 75 -7.66 9.49 2.61
CA TYR A 75 -8.36 9.99 1.42
C TYR A 75 -9.25 8.91 0.86
N TYR A 76 -10.46 9.26 0.45
CA TYR A 76 -11.39 8.34 -0.19
C TYR A 76 -11.90 8.88 -1.52
N VAL A 77 -12.20 7.94 -2.41
CA VAL A 77 -12.91 8.19 -3.67
C VAL A 77 -14.32 7.61 -3.59
N GLU A 78 -15.27 8.29 -4.16
CA GLU A 78 -16.63 7.77 -4.28
C GLU A 78 -16.71 6.77 -5.43
N MET A 79 -17.23 5.57 -5.16
CA MET A 79 -17.43 4.51 -6.14
C MET A 79 -18.83 3.92 -6.00
N THR A 80 -19.33 3.33 -7.09
CA THR A 80 -20.56 2.53 -7.05
C THR A 80 -20.24 1.05 -7.18
N VAL A 81 -20.83 0.22 -6.31
CA VAL A 81 -20.65 -1.22 -6.26
C VAL A 81 -21.97 -1.94 -6.24
N GLY A 82 -22.06 -3.06 -6.96
CA GLY A 82 -23.24 -3.92 -6.96
C GLY A 82 -24.28 -3.55 -8.03
N SER A 83 -25.36 -4.32 -8.05
CA SER A 83 -26.47 -4.15 -8.99
C SER A 83 -27.80 -4.35 -8.27
N PRO A 84 -28.61 -3.29 -8.06
CA PRO A 84 -28.38 -1.90 -8.48
C PRO A 84 -27.16 -1.26 -7.80
N PRO A 85 -26.58 -0.17 -8.38
CA PRO A 85 -25.38 0.46 -7.87
C PRO A 85 -25.58 1.05 -6.46
N GLN A 86 -24.70 0.73 -5.54
CA GLN A 86 -24.60 1.33 -4.20
C GLN A 86 -23.38 2.23 -4.12
N THR A 87 -23.57 3.48 -3.76
CA THR A 87 -22.50 4.47 -3.66
C THR A 87 -21.74 4.31 -2.32
N LEU A 88 -20.42 4.17 -2.40
CA LEU A 88 -19.54 3.95 -1.24
C LEU A 88 -18.32 4.86 -1.31
N ASN A 89 -17.81 5.22 -0.13
CA ASN A 89 -16.53 5.90 0.01
C ASN A 89 -15.43 4.85 0.19
N ILE A 90 -14.51 4.78 -0.76
CA ILE A 90 -13.44 3.81 -0.80
C ILE A 90 -12.12 4.48 -0.46
N LEU A 91 -11.44 3.98 0.58
CA LEU A 91 -10.12 4.47 0.96
C LEU A 91 -9.12 4.22 -0.16
N VAL A 92 -8.37 5.25 -0.54
CA VAL A 92 -7.27 5.15 -1.50
C VAL A 92 -6.00 4.81 -0.74
N ASP A 93 -5.66 3.53 -0.75
CA ASP A 93 -4.55 2.95 0.01
C ASP A 93 -3.56 2.25 -0.94
N THR A 94 -2.40 2.86 -1.14
CA THR A 94 -1.30 2.28 -1.94
C THR A 94 -0.38 1.36 -1.13
N GLY A 95 -0.58 1.29 0.19
CA GLY A 95 0.20 0.46 1.11
C GLY A 95 -0.36 -0.95 1.33
N SER A 96 -1.52 -1.26 0.74
CA SER A 96 -2.12 -2.60 0.81
C SER A 96 -2.68 -3.06 -0.52
N SER A 97 -3.02 -4.35 -0.63
CA SER A 97 -3.57 -4.94 -1.86
C SER A 97 -5.06 -5.25 -1.76
N ASN A 98 -5.66 -5.07 -0.59
CA ASN A 98 -7.04 -5.45 -0.35
C ASN A 98 -8.00 -4.34 -0.77
N PHE A 99 -9.03 -4.69 -1.54
CA PHE A 99 -10.19 -3.83 -1.74
C PHE A 99 -11.21 -4.19 -0.65
N ALA A 100 -11.44 -3.26 0.27
CA ALA A 100 -12.30 -3.49 1.42
C ALA A 100 -13.37 -2.40 1.55
N VAL A 101 -14.59 -2.81 1.90
CA VAL A 101 -15.73 -1.90 2.12
C VAL A 101 -16.41 -2.23 3.45
N GLY A 102 -16.93 -1.22 4.13
CA GLY A 102 -17.79 -1.43 5.28
C GLY A 102 -19.06 -2.16 4.84
N ALA A 103 -19.40 -3.26 5.51
CA ALA A 103 -20.56 -4.11 5.18
C ALA A 103 -21.58 -4.21 6.33
N ALA A 104 -21.38 -3.43 7.40
CA ALA A 104 -22.29 -3.35 8.54
C ALA A 104 -22.40 -1.89 9.03
N PRO A 105 -23.50 -1.53 9.69
CA PRO A 105 -23.63 -0.22 10.32
C PRO A 105 -22.52 0.01 11.32
N HIS A 106 -21.88 1.18 11.26
CA HIS A 106 -20.88 1.60 12.22
C HIS A 106 -21.00 3.12 12.47
N PRO A 107 -20.78 3.61 13.69
CA PRO A 107 -20.92 5.04 14.00
C PRO A 107 -20.09 5.98 13.13
N PHE A 108 -18.96 5.53 12.61
CA PHE A 108 -18.08 6.30 11.73
C PHE A 108 -18.38 6.13 10.23
N LEU A 109 -19.30 5.24 9.85
CA LEU A 109 -19.68 5.00 8.44
C LEU A 109 -21.00 5.69 8.13
N HIS A 110 -20.99 6.62 7.20
CA HIS A 110 -22.22 7.21 6.65
C HIS A 110 -22.94 6.27 5.68
N ARG A 111 -22.19 5.42 4.99
CA ARG A 111 -22.66 4.45 4.02
C ARG A 111 -21.91 3.14 4.19
N TYR A 112 -22.60 2.02 3.99
CA TYR A 112 -22.00 0.70 4.00
C TYR A 112 -22.65 -0.16 2.92
N TYR A 113 -21.93 -1.16 2.44
CA TYR A 113 -22.40 -2.08 1.42
C TYR A 113 -23.43 -3.05 2.00
N GLN A 114 -24.59 -3.11 1.36
CA GLN A 114 -25.68 -4.01 1.73
C GLN A 114 -25.76 -5.15 0.69
N ARG A 115 -25.08 -6.25 0.99
CA ARG A 115 -24.96 -7.41 0.09
C ARG A 115 -26.32 -7.99 -0.34
N GLN A 116 -27.30 -7.97 0.55
CA GLN A 116 -28.65 -8.47 0.30
C GLN A 116 -29.43 -7.65 -0.76
N LEU A 117 -29.00 -6.46 -1.04
CA LEU A 117 -29.60 -5.57 -2.05
C LEU A 117 -28.94 -5.70 -3.43
N SER A 118 -27.86 -6.47 -3.55
CA SER A 118 -27.15 -6.64 -4.82
C SER A 118 -27.38 -8.00 -5.44
N SER A 119 -27.89 -8.02 -6.66
CA SER A 119 -28.07 -9.26 -7.44
C SER A 119 -26.77 -9.88 -7.94
N THR A 120 -25.70 -9.09 -7.96
CA THR A 120 -24.36 -9.55 -8.40
C THR A 120 -23.46 -9.98 -7.25
N TYR A 121 -23.92 -9.85 -6.00
CA TYR A 121 -23.14 -10.32 -4.86
C TYR A 121 -23.01 -11.86 -4.86
N ARG A 122 -21.81 -12.34 -4.67
CA ARG A 122 -21.48 -13.76 -4.48
C ARG A 122 -20.68 -13.93 -3.20
N ASP A 123 -21.19 -14.78 -2.32
CA ASP A 123 -20.54 -15.12 -1.07
C ASP A 123 -19.59 -16.32 -1.29
N LEU A 124 -18.31 -16.12 -1.05
CA LEU A 124 -17.31 -17.20 -1.10
C LEU A 124 -17.30 -18.08 0.15
N ARG A 125 -18.11 -17.74 1.15
CA ARG A 125 -18.18 -18.46 2.45
C ARG A 125 -16.80 -18.58 3.13
N LYS A 126 -15.97 -17.58 2.93
CA LYS A 126 -14.62 -17.50 3.49
C LYS A 126 -14.48 -16.25 4.32
N GLY A 127 -14.30 -16.42 5.62
CA GLY A 127 -13.97 -15.32 6.53
C GLY A 127 -12.55 -14.82 6.28
N VAL A 128 -12.34 -13.53 6.44
CA VAL A 128 -11.02 -12.91 6.39
C VAL A 128 -10.72 -12.13 7.65
N TYR A 129 -9.48 -12.21 8.06
CA TYR A 129 -8.89 -11.40 9.11
C TYR A 129 -7.69 -10.67 8.52
N VAL A 130 -7.77 -9.35 8.46
CA VAL A 130 -6.71 -8.53 7.89
C VAL A 130 -6.12 -7.66 9.01
N PRO A 131 -4.93 -8.00 9.52
CA PRO A 131 -4.22 -7.15 10.46
C PRO A 131 -3.54 -6.01 9.70
N TYR A 132 -3.70 -4.79 10.19
CA TYR A 132 -2.96 -3.61 9.76
C TYR A 132 -2.03 -3.14 10.89
N THR A 133 -1.09 -2.27 10.57
CA THR A 133 -0.18 -1.70 11.59
C THR A 133 -0.94 -0.97 12.70
N GLN A 134 -2.10 -0.38 12.38
CA GLN A 134 -2.94 0.35 13.32
C GLN A 134 -4.40 -0.13 13.23
N GLY A 135 -4.64 -1.37 13.67
CA GLY A 135 -5.98 -1.93 13.71
C GLY A 135 -6.12 -3.24 12.94
N LYS A 136 -7.35 -3.68 12.84
CA LYS A 136 -7.70 -4.94 12.15
C LYS A 136 -9.06 -4.82 11.48
N TRP A 137 -9.23 -5.57 10.40
CA TRP A 137 -10.53 -5.80 9.78
C TRP A 137 -10.88 -7.27 9.87
N GLU A 138 -12.13 -7.54 10.21
CA GLU A 138 -12.75 -8.86 10.14
C GLU A 138 -13.92 -8.78 9.18
N GLY A 139 -14.05 -9.74 8.29
CA GLY A 139 -15.10 -9.72 7.30
C GLY A 139 -15.22 -11.00 6.51
N GLU A 140 -15.99 -10.93 5.46
CA GLU A 140 -16.23 -12.02 4.52
C GLU A 140 -15.67 -11.65 3.15
N LEU A 141 -15.15 -12.64 2.45
CA LEU A 141 -14.74 -12.49 1.06
C LEU A 141 -15.94 -12.67 0.16
N GLY A 142 -16.22 -11.66 -0.66
CA GLY A 142 -17.08 -11.76 -1.82
C GLY A 142 -16.27 -11.59 -3.10
N THR A 143 -16.55 -12.31 -4.15
CA THR A 143 -15.93 -12.15 -5.47
C THR A 143 -16.90 -12.46 -6.57
N ASP A 144 -16.67 -11.85 -7.73
CA ASP A 144 -17.26 -12.26 -9.00
C ASP A 144 -16.30 -13.15 -9.84
N LEU A 145 -15.12 -13.52 -9.28
CA LEU A 145 -14.11 -14.32 -9.98
C LEU A 145 -14.30 -15.82 -9.73
N PRO A 146 -14.14 -16.67 -10.75
CA PRO A 146 -14.28 -18.11 -10.64
C PRO A 146 -13.12 -18.84 -9.96
N ASP A 147 -11.97 -18.18 -9.77
CA ASP A 147 -10.77 -18.72 -9.15
C ASP A 147 -10.57 -18.20 -7.72
N ASP A 148 -9.97 -19.03 -6.87
CA ASP A 148 -9.59 -18.72 -5.48
C ASP A 148 -8.51 -17.62 -5.35
N SER A 149 -8.05 -17.05 -6.45
CA SER A 149 -7.08 -15.95 -6.46
C SER A 149 -7.79 -14.61 -6.30
N LEU A 150 -7.40 -13.88 -5.26
CA LEU A 150 -7.85 -12.52 -5.02
C LEU A 150 -6.93 -11.56 -5.78
N GLU A 151 -7.24 -11.27 -7.03
CA GLU A 151 -6.52 -10.30 -7.81
C GLU A 151 -6.78 -8.89 -7.28
N PRO A 152 -5.75 -8.04 -7.07
CA PRO A 152 -5.94 -6.66 -6.66
C PRO A 152 -6.80 -5.87 -7.65
N PHE A 153 -7.58 -4.91 -7.12
CA PHE A 153 -8.56 -4.14 -7.91
C PHE A 153 -7.96 -3.50 -9.17
N PHE A 154 -6.78 -2.84 -9.05
CA PHE A 154 -6.20 -2.13 -10.19
C PHE A 154 -5.70 -3.08 -11.29
N ASP A 155 -5.19 -4.26 -10.91
CA ASP A 155 -4.81 -5.30 -11.89
C ASP A 155 -6.03 -5.78 -12.67
N SER A 156 -7.16 -6.01 -11.99
CA SER A 156 -8.42 -6.37 -12.64
C SER A 156 -8.94 -5.26 -13.56
N LEU A 157 -8.85 -4.00 -13.13
CA LEU A 157 -9.25 -2.83 -13.93
C LEU A 157 -8.45 -2.77 -15.24
N VAL A 158 -7.14 -2.92 -15.18
CA VAL A 158 -6.25 -2.91 -16.36
C VAL A 158 -6.54 -4.08 -17.29
N LYS A 159 -6.78 -5.29 -16.75
CA LYS A 159 -7.09 -6.47 -17.55
C LYS A 159 -8.45 -6.40 -18.26
N GLN A 160 -9.46 -5.84 -17.58
CA GLN A 160 -10.84 -5.83 -18.07
C GLN A 160 -11.20 -4.62 -18.90
N THR A 161 -10.33 -3.60 -18.93
CA THR A 161 -10.58 -2.34 -19.64
C THR A 161 -9.38 -1.94 -20.48
N HIS A 162 -9.53 -0.85 -21.25
CA HIS A 162 -8.44 -0.24 -22.01
C HIS A 162 -7.68 0.85 -21.22
N VAL A 163 -7.87 0.91 -19.91
CA VAL A 163 -7.18 1.86 -19.04
C VAL A 163 -5.68 1.53 -19.02
N PRO A 164 -4.79 2.48 -19.32
CA PRO A 164 -3.36 2.28 -19.21
C PRO A 164 -2.94 1.88 -17.77
N ASN A 165 -1.91 1.05 -17.65
CA ASN A 165 -1.40 0.56 -16.36
C ASN A 165 -0.60 1.62 -15.61
N LEU A 166 -1.28 2.68 -15.23
CA LEU A 166 -0.74 3.86 -14.55
C LEU A 166 -1.88 4.59 -13.85
N PHE A 167 -1.61 5.14 -12.68
CA PHE A 167 -2.47 6.11 -12.01
C PHE A 167 -1.63 7.16 -11.30
N SER A 168 -2.23 8.29 -10.98
CA SER A 168 -1.54 9.37 -10.28
C SER A 168 -2.42 9.98 -9.19
N LEU A 169 -1.78 10.45 -8.13
CA LEU A 169 -2.42 11.01 -6.94
C LEU A 169 -1.92 12.41 -6.66
N GLN A 170 -2.87 13.34 -6.47
CA GLN A 170 -2.64 14.64 -5.85
C GLN A 170 -3.40 14.67 -4.54
N LEU A 171 -2.69 14.67 -3.42
CA LEU A 171 -3.27 14.81 -2.10
C LEU A 171 -3.00 16.24 -1.60
N CYS A 172 -4.05 17.00 -1.30
CA CYS A 172 -3.92 18.44 -1.06
C CYS A 172 -3.81 18.83 0.42
N GLY A 173 -4.07 17.92 1.35
CA GLY A 173 -4.02 18.24 2.77
C GLY A 173 -5.15 19.16 3.25
N ALA A 174 -5.07 19.54 4.53
CA ALA A 174 -5.95 20.54 5.11
C ALA A 174 -5.48 21.95 4.70
N GLY A 175 -6.40 22.78 4.22
CA GLY A 175 -6.07 24.10 3.70
C GLY A 175 -6.38 24.26 2.22
N PHE A 176 -6.81 23.21 1.55
CA PHE A 176 -7.42 23.30 0.24
C PHE A 176 -8.69 24.15 0.31
N PRO A 177 -8.92 25.14 -0.61
CA PRO A 177 -10.08 26.00 -0.54
C PRO A 177 -11.36 25.20 -0.84
N PHE A 178 -12.08 24.83 0.22
CA PHE A 178 -13.44 24.32 0.14
C PHE A 178 -14.44 25.46 0.13
N ASN A 179 -15.57 25.29 -0.55
CA ASN A 179 -16.69 26.21 -0.47
C ASN A 179 -17.21 26.29 0.98
N GLN A 180 -17.56 27.48 1.42
CA GLN A 180 -17.82 28.02 2.76
C GLN A 180 -18.61 27.16 3.80
N SER A 181 -18.96 25.92 3.51
CA SER A 181 -19.75 25.06 4.43
C SER A 181 -19.01 23.80 4.92
N GLU A 182 -17.76 23.58 4.52
CA GLU A 182 -17.01 22.41 4.91
C GLU A 182 -15.92 22.73 5.95
N VAL A 183 -15.89 21.95 6.97
CA VAL A 183 -15.19 22.08 8.23
C VAL A 183 -13.65 22.11 8.07
N LEU A 184 -12.99 22.88 8.94
CA LEU A 184 -11.55 23.23 8.98
C LEU A 184 -10.52 22.10 8.89
N ALA A 185 -10.85 20.82 8.97
CA ALA A 185 -9.93 19.70 8.83
C ALA A 185 -10.22 18.80 7.62
N SER A 186 -11.08 19.26 6.69
CA SER A 186 -11.36 18.53 5.46
C SER A 186 -10.19 18.58 4.51
N VAL A 187 -9.94 17.47 3.82
CA VAL A 187 -8.88 17.31 2.81
C VAL A 187 -9.51 16.93 1.47
N GLY A 188 -8.83 17.25 0.39
CA GLY A 188 -9.25 16.90 -0.95
C GLY A 188 -8.08 16.59 -1.85
N GLY A 189 -8.36 16.28 -3.10
CA GLY A 189 -7.34 15.97 -4.07
C GLY A 189 -7.91 15.26 -5.28
N SER A 190 -7.00 14.67 -6.06
CA SER A 190 -7.36 14.03 -7.33
C SER A 190 -6.69 12.68 -7.47
N MET A 191 -7.44 11.68 -7.92
CA MET A 191 -6.95 10.40 -8.39
C MET A 191 -7.21 10.29 -9.89
N ILE A 192 -6.15 10.35 -10.68
CA ILE A 192 -6.22 10.24 -12.14
C ILE A 192 -5.91 8.80 -12.53
N ILE A 193 -6.89 8.07 -12.99
CA ILE A 193 -6.76 6.67 -13.40
C ILE A 193 -6.41 6.63 -14.89
N GLY A 194 -5.31 5.97 -15.23
CA GLY A 194 -4.85 5.76 -16.58
C GLY A 194 -4.07 6.92 -17.20
N GLY A 195 -3.64 7.92 -16.40
CA GLY A 195 -2.93 9.05 -16.97
C GLY A 195 -2.27 9.99 -15.97
N ILE A 196 -1.72 11.06 -16.54
CA ILE A 196 -1.05 12.17 -15.85
C ILE A 196 -1.76 13.46 -16.27
N ASP A 197 -2.24 14.22 -15.30
CA ASP A 197 -2.82 15.54 -15.55
C ASP A 197 -1.82 16.65 -15.25
N HIS A 198 -1.39 17.36 -16.28
CA HIS A 198 -0.37 18.40 -16.18
C HIS A 198 -0.83 19.66 -15.44
N SER A 199 -2.13 19.83 -15.21
CA SER A 199 -2.65 20.95 -14.42
C SER A 199 -2.46 20.77 -12.91
N LEU A 200 -2.16 19.56 -12.46
CA LEU A 200 -2.07 19.20 -11.03
C LEU A 200 -0.66 19.37 -10.44
N TYR A 201 0.32 19.72 -11.24
CA TYR A 201 1.70 19.91 -10.78
C TYR A 201 2.41 21.04 -11.54
N THR A 202 3.53 21.47 -10.97
CA THR A 202 4.44 22.44 -11.56
C THR A 202 5.84 21.86 -11.66
N GLY A 203 6.65 22.39 -12.59
CA GLY A 203 8.00 21.90 -12.82
C GLY A 203 8.04 20.55 -13.55
N SER A 204 9.10 19.80 -13.33
CA SER A 204 9.36 18.51 -13.99
C SER A 204 9.05 17.32 -13.10
N LEU A 205 8.60 16.23 -13.71
CA LEU A 205 8.48 14.92 -13.05
C LEU A 205 9.86 14.26 -12.97
N TRP A 206 10.22 13.81 -11.78
CA TRP A 206 11.41 12.99 -11.52
C TRP A 206 10.98 11.60 -11.08
N TYR A 207 11.60 10.58 -11.64
CA TYR A 207 11.20 9.20 -11.43
C TYR A 207 12.23 8.41 -10.62
N THR A 208 11.75 7.63 -9.67
CA THR A 208 12.52 6.63 -8.92
C THR A 208 12.04 5.24 -9.30
N PRO A 209 12.94 4.24 -9.47
CA PRO A 209 12.51 2.88 -9.78
C PRO A 209 11.68 2.26 -8.64
N ILE A 210 10.66 1.49 -8.99
CA ILE A 210 10.04 0.53 -8.07
C ILE A 210 11.02 -0.64 -7.93
N ARG A 211 11.54 -0.84 -6.72
CA ARG A 211 12.57 -1.85 -6.47
C ARG A 211 12.06 -3.27 -6.72
N ARG A 212 10.86 -3.57 -6.23
CA ARG A 212 10.17 -4.87 -6.41
C ARG A 212 8.67 -4.64 -6.57
N GLU A 213 8.02 -5.50 -7.33
CA GLU A 213 6.58 -5.46 -7.56
C GLU A 213 5.83 -6.18 -6.42
N TRP A 214 5.67 -5.51 -5.29
CA TRP A 214 4.87 -5.93 -4.15
C TRP A 214 4.21 -4.70 -3.51
N TYR A 215 4.84 -4.05 -2.53
CA TYR A 215 4.55 -2.66 -2.19
C TYR A 215 5.13 -1.73 -3.27
N TYR A 216 4.74 -0.47 -3.26
CA TYR A 216 5.43 0.57 -4.04
C TYR A 216 6.73 0.93 -3.36
N GLU A 217 7.70 0.03 -3.43
CA GLU A 217 8.99 0.10 -2.76
C GLU A 217 9.97 0.96 -3.54
N VAL A 218 10.60 1.90 -2.83
CA VAL A 218 11.61 2.83 -3.35
C VAL A 218 12.86 2.77 -2.50
N ILE A 219 13.94 3.41 -2.96
CA ILE A 219 15.22 3.50 -2.23
C ILE A 219 15.53 4.95 -1.91
N ILE A 220 15.66 5.24 -0.62
CA ILE A 220 16.14 6.52 -0.09
C ILE A 220 17.66 6.40 0.07
N VAL A 221 18.39 7.32 -0.55
CA VAL A 221 19.86 7.27 -0.58
C VAL A 221 20.51 8.29 0.36
N ARG A 222 19.78 9.35 0.75
CA ARG A 222 20.25 10.40 1.64
C ARG A 222 19.09 11.12 2.29
N VAL A 223 19.28 11.59 3.52
CA VAL A 223 18.30 12.38 4.26
C VAL A 223 18.99 13.63 4.81
N GLU A 224 18.38 14.80 4.58
CA GLU A 224 18.86 16.09 5.08
C GLU A 224 17.76 16.78 5.90
N ILE A 225 18.17 17.41 6.99
CA ILE A 225 17.35 18.31 7.80
C ILE A 225 17.93 19.71 7.66
N ASN A 226 17.17 20.61 7.07
CA ASN A 226 17.61 22.00 6.78
C ASN A 226 18.94 22.06 6.00
N GLY A 227 19.11 21.17 5.02
CA GLY A 227 20.31 21.05 4.20
C GLY A 227 21.50 20.35 4.89
N GLN A 228 21.33 19.88 6.12
CA GLN A 228 22.36 19.11 6.83
C GLN A 228 22.08 17.62 6.74
N ASP A 229 23.03 16.89 6.20
CA ASP A 229 22.97 15.44 6.06
C ASP A 229 22.97 14.76 7.44
N LEU A 230 22.09 13.79 7.63
CA LEU A 230 22.09 12.93 8.83
C LEU A 230 23.33 12.05 8.91
N LYS A 231 24.04 11.82 7.79
CA LYS A 231 25.29 11.04 7.70
C LYS A 231 25.18 9.64 8.26
N MET A 232 24.05 8.99 8.04
CA MET A 232 23.84 7.59 8.36
C MET A 232 24.18 6.71 7.14
N ASP A 233 24.50 5.43 7.38
CA ASP A 233 24.53 4.45 6.33
C ASP A 233 23.15 4.42 5.63
N CYS A 234 23.14 4.53 4.30
CA CYS A 234 21.88 4.62 3.56
C CYS A 234 21.00 3.37 3.71
N LYS A 235 21.55 2.21 4.07
CA LYS A 235 20.80 1.00 4.41
C LYS A 235 19.85 1.21 5.58
N GLU A 236 20.22 2.06 6.53
CA GLU A 236 19.38 2.39 7.68
C GLU A 236 18.09 3.10 7.25
N TYR A 237 18.12 3.92 6.19
CA TYR A 237 16.94 4.59 5.66
C TYR A 237 15.91 3.63 5.06
N ASN A 238 16.36 2.46 4.59
CA ASN A 238 15.55 1.46 3.92
C ASN A 238 15.43 0.13 4.71
N TYR A 239 15.59 0.19 6.01
CA TYR A 239 15.54 -1.00 6.87
C TYR A 239 14.11 -1.19 7.45
N ASP A 240 13.36 -2.22 7.05
CA ASP A 240 13.65 -3.31 6.11
C ASP A 240 13.22 -2.99 4.67
N LYS A 241 12.53 -1.89 4.46
CA LYS A 241 12.04 -1.36 3.16
C LYS A 241 11.71 0.12 3.28
N SER A 242 11.51 0.78 2.14
CA SER A 242 10.87 2.10 2.07
C SER A 242 9.74 2.04 1.06
N ILE A 243 8.54 2.48 1.45
CA ILE A 243 7.35 2.42 0.61
C ILE A 243 6.65 3.77 0.50
N VAL A 244 5.90 3.97 -0.58
CA VAL A 244 4.97 5.09 -0.76
C VAL A 244 3.56 4.60 -0.46
N ASP A 245 2.94 5.15 0.59
CA ASP A 245 1.70 4.63 1.16
C ASP A 245 0.70 5.75 1.48
N SER A 246 -0.30 5.91 0.62
CA SER A 246 -1.38 6.89 0.82
C SER A 246 -2.35 6.54 1.95
N GLY A 247 -2.37 5.29 2.40
CA GLY A 247 -3.18 4.80 3.52
C GLY A 247 -2.60 5.12 4.89
N THR A 248 -1.31 5.47 4.95
CA THR A 248 -0.63 5.93 6.18
C THR A 248 -0.57 7.46 6.20
N THR A 249 -0.89 8.07 7.34
CA THR A 249 -0.85 9.54 7.48
C THR A 249 0.59 10.06 7.60
N ASN A 250 1.38 9.50 8.51
CA ASN A 250 2.68 10.02 8.92
C ASN A 250 3.81 9.63 7.94
N LEU A 251 4.88 10.43 7.96
CA LEU A 251 6.20 9.93 7.61
C LEU A 251 6.66 9.02 8.75
N ARG A 252 6.83 7.73 8.46
CA ARG A 252 7.31 6.76 9.44
C ARG A 252 8.75 6.38 9.11
N LEU A 253 9.62 6.46 10.11
CA LEU A 253 11.05 6.23 9.95
C LEU A 253 11.51 5.06 10.85
N PRO A 254 12.45 4.23 10.38
CA PRO A 254 13.10 3.23 11.23
C PRO A 254 13.67 3.87 12.49
N LYS A 255 13.69 3.14 13.60
CA LYS A 255 14.05 3.67 14.92
C LYS A 255 15.28 4.58 14.93
N LYS A 256 16.41 4.10 14.40
CA LYS A 256 17.66 4.87 14.38
C LYS A 256 17.55 6.17 13.57
N VAL A 257 16.87 6.11 12.44
CA VAL A 257 16.64 7.29 11.57
C VAL A 257 15.72 8.27 12.25
N PHE A 258 14.64 7.79 12.87
CA PHE A 258 13.69 8.60 13.63
C PHE A 258 14.39 9.36 14.77
N GLU A 259 15.20 8.66 15.56
CA GLU A 259 15.95 9.28 16.68
C GLU A 259 16.90 10.38 16.17
N ALA A 260 17.64 10.12 15.10
CA ALA A 260 18.54 11.10 14.49
C ALA A 260 17.78 12.30 13.89
N ALA A 261 16.69 12.06 13.16
CA ALA A 261 15.88 13.10 12.56
C ALA A 261 15.23 14.00 13.61
N VAL A 262 14.59 13.42 14.64
CA VAL A 262 13.96 14.18 15.74
C VAL A 262 15.01 15.00 16.49
N LYS A 263 16.18 14.45 16.77
CA LYS A 263 17.29 15.21 17.38
C LYS A 263 17.66 16.45 16.57
N SER A 264 17.77 16.29 15.24
CA SER A 264 18.11 17.41 14.35
C SER A 264 16.96 18.45 14.27
N ILE A 265 15.70 18.01 14.23
CA ILE A 265 14.55 18.90 14.21
C ILE A 265 14.42 19.67 15.54
N LYS A 266 14.60 18.98 16.68
CA LYS A 266 14.64 19.61 18.01
C LYS A 266 15.72 20.69 18.09
N ALA A 267 16.93 20.40 17.59
CA ALA A 267 18.04 21.36 17.59
C ALA A 267 17.73 22.58 16.71
N ALA A 268 17.15 22.38 15.53
CA ALA A 268 16.78 23.47 14.62
C ALA A 268 15.67 24.37 15.18
N SER A 269 14.73 23.81 15.95
CA SER A 269 13.58 24.48 16.55
C SER A 269 13.79 24.87 18.04
N SER A 270 15.02 24.89 18.51
CA SER A 270 15.37 25.08 19.92
C SER A 270 14.99 26.44 20.53
N THR A 271 14.56 27.41 19.72
CA THR A 271 14.03 28.70 20.19
C THR A 271 12.75 28.56 20.99
N GLU A 272 11.99 27.50 20.77
CA GLU A 272 10.83 27.10 21.57
C GLU A 272 11.03 25.70 22.16
N LYS A 273 10.45 25.48 23.34
CA LYS A 273 10.48 24.17 24.00
C LYS A 273 9.14 23.50 23.86
N PHE A 274 9.17 22.30 23.33
CA PHE A 274 7.97 21.44 23.18
C PHE A 274 8.03 20.29 24.17
N PRO A 275 6.90 19.81 24.69
CA PRO A 275 6.84 18.66 25.56
C PRO A 275 7.24 17.38 24.80
N ASP A 276 7.79 16.39 25.48
CA ASP A 276 8.20 15.13 24.85
C ASP A 276 7.04 14.42 24.13
N GLY A 277 5.81 14.51 24.68
CA GLY A 277 4.62 13.96 24.05
C GLY A 277 4.31 14.54 22.66
N PHE A 278 4.72 15.78 22.38
CA PHE A 278 4.61 16.37 21.04
C PHE A 278 5.47 15.61 20.03
N TRP A 279 6.73 15.35 20.37
CA TRP A 279 7.66 14.64 19.48
C TRP A 279 7.30 13.17 19.26
N LEU A 280 6.51 12.61 20.16
CA LEU A 280 5.94 11.26 20.02
C LEU A 280 4.62 11.23 19.22
N GLY A 281 4.09 12.42 18.86
CA GLY A 281 2.81 12.54 18.16
C GLY A 281 1.58 12.31 19.05
N GLU A 282 1.76 12.29 20.36
CA GLU A 282 0.71 12.03 21.36
C GLU A 282 0.02 13.32 21.84
N GLN A 283 0.75 14.43 21.84
CA GLN A 283 0.30 15.71 22.36
C GLN A 283 0.25 16.78 21.28
N LEU A 284 -0.82 17.57 21.28
CA LEU A 284 -0.97 18.76 20.44
C LEU A 284 -0.09 19.91 20.93
N VAL A 285 0.33 20.77 20.00
CA VAL A 285 0.86 22.10 20.28
C VAL A 285 0.00 23.11 19.54
N CYS A 286 -0.38 24.19 20.22
CA CYS A 286 -1.27 25.20 19.68
C CYS A 286 -0.61 26.58 19.75
N TRP A 287 -0.90 27.40 18.74
CA TRP A 287 -0.57 28.83 18.73
C TRP A 287 -1.83 29.63 18.42
N GLN A 288 -1.83 30.88 18.79
CA GLN A 288 -2.91 31.77 18.40
C GLN A 288 -3.09 31.75 16.88
N ALA A 289 -4.32 31.76 16.40
CA ALA A 289 -4.64 31.63 14.98
C ALA A 289 -3.81 32.56 14.11
N GLY A 290 -3.20 32.02 13.08
CA GLY A 290 -2.33 32.74 12.14
C GLY A 290 -0.93 33.09 12.66
N THR A 291 -0.54 32.66 13.86
CA THR A 291 0.78 32.98 14.46
C THR A 291 1.74 31.79 14.53
N THR A 292 1.42 30.70 13.91
CA THR A 292 2.28 29.51 13.88
C THR A 292 3.67 29.87 13.38
N PRO A 293 4.75 29.60 14.15
CA PRO A 293 6.11 29.99 13.80
C PRO A 293 6.75 28.99 12.84
N TRP A 294 6.27 28.93 11.61
CA TRP A 294 6.75 27.99 10.59
C TRP A 294 8.26 28.06 10.37
N ASN A 295 8.83 29.24 10.47
CA ASN A 295 10.25 29.52 10.20
C ASN A 295 11.23 28.91 11.20
N ILE A 296 10.79 28.54 12.40
CA ILE A 296 11.66 27.85 13.37
C ILE A 296 11.83 26.35 13.04
N PHE A 297 10.90 25.79 12.30
CA PHE A 297 10.94 24.37 11.93
C PHE A 297 11.72 24.18 10.62
N PRO A 298 12.58 23.15 10.54
CA PRO A 298 13.41 22.91 9.36
C PRO A 298 12.62 22.26 8.22
N VAL A 299 13.12 22.42 7.01
CA VAL A 299 12.72 21.61 5.86
C VAL A 299 13.37 20.24 5.94
N ILE A 300 12.72 19.22 5.37
CA ILE A 300 13.23 17.85 5.31
C ILE A 300 13.38 17.45 3.85
N SER A 301 14.55 16.97 3.47
CA SER A 301 14.83 16.50 2.12
C SER A 301 15.14 15.02 2.12
N LEU A 302 14.44 14.29 1.27
CA LEU A 302 14.67 12.87 1.00
C LEU A 302 15.25 12.75 -0.42
N TYR A 303 16.42 12.13 -0.54
CA TYR A 303 17.02 11.82 -1.84
C TYR A 303 16.61 10.42 -2.24
N LEU A 304 15.99 10.32 -3.40
CA LEU A 304 15.53 9.07 -3.97
C LEU A 304 16.46 8.64 -5.10
N MET A 305 16.66 7.32 -5.23
CA MET A 305 17.39 6.73 -6.36
C MET A 305 16.79 7.19 -7.68
N GLY A 306 17.62 7.67 -8.61
CA GLY A 306 17.20 8.05 -9.95
C GLY A 306 17.11 6.85 -10.90
N GLU A 307 16.62 7.08 -12.10
CA GLU A 307 16.58 6.06 -13.17
C GLU A 307 17.95 5.81 -13.82
N VAL A 308 18.86 6.76 -13.71
CA VAL A 308 20.21 6.69 -14.25
C VAL A 308 21.19 6.29 -13.16
N THR A 309 22.12 5.40 -13.47
CA THR A 309 23.16 4.92 -12.55
C THR A 309 23.91 6.10 -11.92
N ASN A 310 24.12 6.03 -10.60
CA ASN A 310 24.77 7.05 -9.77
C ASN A 310 24.09 8.44 -9.79
N GLN A 311 22.84 8.52 -10.21
CA GLN A 311 22.06 9.75 -10.11
C GLN A 311 20.90 9.57 -9.13
N SER A 312 20.62 10.64 -8.39
CA SER A 312 19.47 10.77 -7.51
C SER A 312 18.77 12.09 -7.73
N PHE A 313 17.59 12.25 -7.19
CA PHE A 313 16.89 13.51 -7.07
C PHE A 313 16.39 13.67 -5.63
N ARG A 314 16.11 14.88 -5.21
CA ARG A 314 15.58 15.12 -3.88
C ARG A 314 14.18 15.69 -3.92
N ILE A 315 13.37 15.27 -2.97
CA ILE A 315 12.09 15.86 -2.62
C ILE A 315 12.26 16.59 -1.30
N THR A 316 11.76 17.81 -1.20
CA THR A 316 11.86 18.63 0.01
C THR A 316 10.47 19.00 0.49
N ILE A 317 10.17 18.68 1.75
CA ILE A 317 8.92 19.04 2.41
C ILE A 317 9.12 20.13 3.45
N LEU A 318 8.07 20.89 3.65
CA LEU A 318 7.98 21.97 4.62
C LEU A 318 7.39 21.51 5.94
N PRO A 319 7.56 22.26 7.03
CA PRO A 319 6.84 22.00 8.28
C PRO A 319 5.32 21.97 8.11
N GLN A 320 4.76 22.70 7.14
CA GLN A 320 3.34 22.65 6.80
C GLN A 320 2.85 21.25 6.40
N GLN A 321 3.73 20.35 5.94
CA GLN A 321 3.41 18.98 5.65
C GLN A 321 3.52 18.08 6.89
N TYR A 322 4.61 18.18 7.68
CA TYR A 322 4.82 17.28 8.81
C TYR A 322 4.27 17.79 10.17
N LEU A 323 3.76 19.02 10.23
CA LEU A 323 2.91 19.50 11.33
C LEU A 323 1.47 19.45 10.87
N ARG A 324 0.76 18.41 11.28
CA ARG A 324 -0.60 18.13 10.81
C ARG A 324 -1.63 18.91 11.63
N PRO A 325 -2.46 19.76 11.00
CA PRO A 325 -3.51 20.47 11.72
C PRO A 325 -4.55 19.51 12.30
N VAL A 326 -4.97 19.80 13.52
CA VAL A 326 -5.99 19.04 14.26
C VAL A 326 -7.00 20.04 14.82
N GLU A 327 -8.29 19.73 14.68
CA GLU A 327 -9.34 20.54 15.32
C GLU A 327 -9.24 20.38 16.84
N ASP A 328 -8.97 21.49 17.55
CA ASP A 328 -9.15 21.52 18.98
C ASP A 328 -10.65 21.74 19.29
N VAL A 329 -11.22 20.81 20.03
CA VAL A 329 -12.64 20.82 20.42
C VAL A 329 -12.95 21.94 21.45
N ALA A 330 -11.92 22.53 22.06
CA ALA A 330 -12.10 23.42 23.22
C ALA A 330 -12.11 24.91 22.89
N THR A 331 -11.40 25.38 21.85
CA THR A 331 -11.33 26.82 21.54
C THR A 331 -11.11 27.05 20.05
N SER A 332 -12.07 27.68 19.39
CA SER A 332 -12.02 28.05 17.95
C SER A 332 -11.02 29.17 17.60
N GLN A 333 -10.09 29.51 18.49
CA GLN A 333 -9.19 30.67 18.34
C GLN A 333 -7.71 30.30 18.15
N ASP A 334 -7.36 29.00 18.25
CA ASP A 334 -5.99 28.54 18.16
C ASP A 334 -5.81 27.55 17.00
N ASP A 335 -4.65 27.63 16.35
CA ASP A 335 -4.20 26.63 15.39
C ASP A 335 -3.39 25.56 16.13
N CYS A 336 -3.89 24.34 16.13
CA CYS A 336 -3.30 23.20 16.82
C CYS A 336 -2.74 22.18 15.84
N TYR A 337 -1.59 21.59 16.19
CA TYR A 337 -0.88 20.65 15.32
C TYR A 337 -0.37 19.44 16.10
N LYS A 338 -0.33 18.30 15.40
CA LYS A 338 0.43 17.10 15.79
C LYS A 338 1.66 16.93 14.93
N PHE A 339 2.74 16.51 15.57
CA PHE A 339 3.95 16.10 14.88
C PHE A 339 3.68 14.78 14.12
N ALA A 340 3.75 14.82 12.80
CA ALA A 340 3.37 13.71 11.93
C ALA A 340 4.57 12.94 11.37
N ILE A 341 5.65 12.89 12.13
CA ILE A 341 6.77 11.98 11.93
C ILE A 341 6.81 11.02 13.10
N SER A 342 6.84 9.73 12.85
CA SER A 342 6.79 8.70 13.90
C SER A 342 7.74 7.55 13.63
N GLN A 343 8.06 6.81 14.70
CA GLN A 343 8.91 5.63 14.60
C GLN A 343 8.17 4.47 13.93
N SER A 344 8.92 3.67 13.18
CA SER A 344 8.47 2.46 12.50
C SER A 344 9.32 1.26 12.91
N SER A 345 8.66 0.09 12.99
CA SER A 345 9.29 -1.23 13.06
C SER A 345 9.18 -2.00 11.74
N THR A 346 8.57 -1.41 10.72
CA THR A 346 8.26 -2.05 9.43
C THR A 346 8.83 -1.26 8.24
N GLY A 347 9.95 -0.59 8.45
CA GLY A 347 10.62 0.21 7.43
C GLY A 347 10.13 1.64 7.34
N THR A 348 10.65 2.38 6.37
CA THR A 348 10.21 3.75 6.08
C THR A 348 8.87 3.73 5.36
N VAL A 349 7.94 4.57 5.81
CA VAL A 349 6.66 4.78 5.13
C VAL A 349 6.53 6.26 4.78
N MET A 350 6.54 6.54 3.49
CA MET A 350 6.26 7.87 2.96
C MET A 350 4.73 8.02 2.85
N GLY A 351 4.12 8.47 3.93
CA GLY A 351 2.68 8.61 4.06
C GLY A 351 2.11 9.88 3.41
N ALA A 352 0.83 10.14 3.71
CA ALA A 352 0.10 11.26 3.14
C ALA A 352 0.79 12.62 3.38
N VAL A 353 1.40 12.84 4.54
CA VAL A 353 2.11 14.10 4.83
C VAL A 353 3.29 14.37 3.88
N ILE A 354 3.93 13.33 3.36
CA ILE A 354 4.91 13.48 2.29
C ILE A 354 4.20 13.74 0.97
N MET A 355 3.21 12.91 0.63
CA MET A 355 2.51 12.99 -0.65
C MET A 355 1.78 14.32 -0.86
N GLU A 356 1.32 14.97 0.21
CA GLU A 356 0.62 16.27 0.17
C GLU A 356 1.48 17.41 -0.41
N GLY A 357 2.79 17.27 -0.43
CA GLY A 357 3.69 18.22 -1.11
C GLY A 357 3.80 18.00 -2.63
N PHE A 358 3.38 16.83 -3.13
CA PHE A 358 3.74 16.38 -4.47
C PHE A 358 2.57 15.79 -5.25
N TYR A 359 2.67 15.89 -6.57
CA TYR A 359 1.93 15.04 -7.50
C TYR A 359 2.72 13.75 -7.69
N VAL A 360 2.12 12.62 -7.35
CA VAL A 360 2.80 11.32 -7.33
C VAL A 360 2.22 10.41 -8.42
N VAL A 361 3.07 9.99 -9.35
CA VAL A 361 2.70 9.14 -10.49
C VAL A 361 3.16 7.72 -10.24
N PHE A 362 2.22 6.79 -10.17
CA PHE A 362 2.49 5.35 -10.04
C PHE A 362 2.51 4.72 -11.44
N ASP A 363 3.64 4.85 -12.14
CA ASP A 363 3.84 4.31 -13.48
C ASP A 363 4.21 2.82 -13.39
N ARG A 364 3.18 2.01 -13.21
CA ARG A 364 3.29 0.56 -13.04
C ARG A 364 3.83 -0.12 -14.30
N ALA A 365 3.45 0.40 -15.48
CA ALA A 365 3.90 -0.14 -16.75
C ALA A 365 5.42 -0.04 -16.93
N ARG A 366 6.03 1.04 -16.43
CA ARG A 366 7.48 1.28 -16.48
C ARG A 366 8.19 1.02 -15.16
N LYS A 367 7.49 0.45 -14.16
CA LYS A 367 8.03 0.10 -12.83
C LYS A 367 8.76 1.28 -12.17
N ARG A 368 8.11 2.44 -12.11
CA ARG A 368 8.69 3.66 -11.55
C ARG A 368 7.62 4.54 -10.89
N ILE A 369 8.06 5.36 -9.96
CA ILE A 369 7.21 6.35 -9.29
C ILE A 369 7.76 7.74 -9.59
N GLY A 370 6.88 8.61 -10.10
CA GLY A 370 7.21 10.00 -10.42
C GLY A 370 6.78 10.97 -9.33
N PHE A 371 7.60 11.99 -9.08
CA PHE A 371 7.33 13.08 -8.17
C PHE A 371 7.48 14.41 -8.89
N ALA A 372 6.52 15.30 -8.70
CA ALA A 372 6.60 16.71 -9.10
C ALA A 372 5.97 17.57 -8.00
N VAL A 373 6.25 18.86 -7.97
CA VAL A 373 5.67 19.77 -6.98
C VAL A 373 4.17 19.89 -7.23
N SER A 374 3.37 19.61 -6.21
CA SER A 374 1.90 19.69 -6.32
C SER A 374 1.46 21.15 -6.49
N ALA A 375 0.49 21.36 -7.39
CA ALA A 375 -0.14 22.67 -7.56
C ALA A 375 -0.95 23.11 -6.33
N CYS A 376 -1.32 22.19 -5.45
CA CYS A 376 -2.13 22.48 -4.25
C CYS A 376 -1.36 22.41 -2.93
N HIS A 377 -0.02 22.23 -2.94
CA HIS A 377 0.72 22.15 -1.69
C HIS A 377 0.68 23.47 -0.91
N VAL A 378 0.62 23.34 0.42
CA VAL A 378 0.67 24.51 1.32
C VAL A 378 2.10 24.96 1.48
N HIS A 379 2.35 26.25 1.29
CA HIS A 379 3.66 26.87 1.42
C HIS A 379 3.55 28.25 2.06
N ASP A 380 4.65 28.82 2.49
CA ASP A 380 4.76 30.21 2.94
C ASP A 380 5.45 31.10 1.90
N GLU A 381 5.61 32.38 2.23
CA GLU A 381 6.25 33.35 1.33
C GLU A 381 7.76 33.09 1.09
N PHE A 382 8.41 32.32 1.98
CA PHE A 382 9.86 32.14 2.00
C PHE A 382 10.33 30.79 1.49
N ARG A 383 9.50 29.75 1.64
CA ARG A 383 9.85 28.38 1.33
C ARG A 383 8.72 27.66 0.60
N THR A 384 9.07 26.79 -0.32
CA THR A 384 8.17 25.94 -1.07
C THR A 384 8.66 24.51 -1.09
N ALA A 385 7.76 23.53 -1.21
CA ALA A 385 8.14 22.17 -1.55
C ALA A 385 8.91 22.18 -2.89
N ALA A 386 9.83 21.25 -3.03
CA ALA A 386 10.70 21.18 -4.21
C ALA A 386 10.96 19.74 -4.63
N VAL A 387 11.13 19.55 -5.93
CA VAL A 387 11.67 18.34 -6.55
C VAL A 387 12.81 18.75 -7.46
N GLU A 388 14.02 18.35 -7.12
CA GLU A 388 15.24 18.86 -7.76
C GLU A 388 16.22 17.73 -8.07
N GLY A 389 16.93 17.87 -9.16
CA GLY A 389 17.96 16.94 -9.61
C GLY A 389 18.61 17.36 -10.93
N PRO A 390 19.53 16.56 -11.45
CA PRO A 390 20.11 15.37 -10.84
C PRO A 390 21.21 15.69 -9.82
N PHE A 391 21.38 14.78 -8.84
CA PHE A 391 22.52 14.77 -7.93
C PHE A 391 23.36 13.52 -8.21
N ILE A 392 24.67 13.62 -8.08
CA ILE A 392 25.55 12.45 -8.20
C ILE A 392 25.66 11.78 -6.83
N THR A 393 25.23 10.54 -6.75
CA THR A 393 25.28 9.72 -5.54
C THR A 393 25.85 8.36 -5.93
N PRO A 394 27.13 8.06 -5.62
CA PRO A 394 27.72 6.76 -5.88
C PRO A 394 27.14 5.69 -4.96
N ASP A 395 27.27 4.42 -5.35
CA ASP A 395 26.96 3.23 -4.55
C ASP A 395 25.50 3.12 -4.05
N MET A 396 24.55 3.70 -4.76
CA MET A 396 23.12 3.69 -4.39
C MET A 396 22.49 2.30 -4.39
N GLU A 397 23.00 1.37 -5.20
CA GLU A 397 22.47 0.01 -5.28
C GLU A 397 22.65 -0.75 -3.96
N ASP A 398 23.66 -0.38 -3.17
CA ASP A 398 23.92 -0.96 -1.84
C ASP A 398 23.02 -0.39 -0.74
N CYS A 399 22.22 0.64 -1.01
CA CYS A 399 21.30 1.23 -0.02
C CYS A 399 20.05 0.38 0.24
N GLY A 400 19.77 -0.61 -0.60
CA GLY A 400 18.65 -1.52 -0.39
C GLY A 400 18.92 -2.56 0.68
N TYR A 401 17.93 -2.82 1.55
CA TYR A 401 18.01 -3.94 2.47
C TYR A 401 17.71 -5.25 1.72
N ASN A 402 18.64 -6.18 1.81
CA ASN A 402 18.44 -7.55 1.31
C ASN A 402 18.19 -8.43 2.53
N ILE A 403 17.03 -9.07 2.60
CA ILE A 403 16.78 -10.11 3.60
C ILE A 403 17.86 -11.17 3.39
N PRO A 404 18.66 -11.52 4.43
CA PRO A 404 19.60 -12.61 4.30
C PRO A 404 18.80 -13.85 3.89
N GLN A 405 19.01 -14.31 2.67
CA GLN A 405 18.46 -15.60 2.27
C GLN A 405 19.16 -16.64 3.14
N THR A 406 18.45 -17.19 4.11
CA THR A 406 18.83 -18.47 4.69
C THR A 406 18.86 -19.45 3.54
N ASP A 407 20.05 -19.90 3.19
CA ASP A 407 20.28 -20.86 2.13
C ASP A 407 19.27 -21.99 2.27
N GLU A 408 18.45 -22.25 1.25
CA GLU A 408 17.47 -23.34 1.27
C GLU A 408 18.15 -24.66 1.69
N SER A 409 19.41 -24.83 1.31
CA SER A 409 20.25 -25.94 1.72
C SER A 409 20.47 -26.00 3.23
N THR A 410 20.64 -24.85 3.90
CA THR A 410 20.81 -24.76 5.36
C THR A 410 19.51 -25.09 6.09
N LEU A 411 18.36 -24.56 5.62
CA LEU A 411 17.05 -24.90 6.18
C LEU A 411 16.71 -26.38 6.00
N MET A 412 16.99 -26.95 4.83
CA MET A 412 16.82 -28.39 4.56
C MET A 412 17.73 -29.23 5.45
N THR A 413 18.99 -28.82 5.64
CA THR A 413 19.93 -29.51 6.55
C THR A 413 19.41 -29.47 7.99
N ILE A 414 18.95 -28.34 8.49
CA ILE A 414 18.35 -28.24 9.82
C ILE A 414 17.10 -29.14 9.92
N ALA A 415 16.23 -29.13 8.90
CA ALA A 415 15.04 -29.97 8.87
C ALA A 415 15.41 -31.48 8.92
N TYR A 416 16.41 -31.92 8.17
CA TYR A 416 16.90 -33.31 8.20
C TYR A 416 17.51 -33.68 9.54
N VAL A 417 18.30 -32.79 10.15
CA VAL A 417 18.89 -33.03 11.49
C VAL A 417 17.78 -33.15 12.53
N MET A 418 16.79 -32.25 12.50
CA MET A 418 15.65 -32.33 13.43
C MET A 418 14.82 -33.63 13.22
N ALA A 419 14.57 -34.01 11.97
CA ALA A 419 13.88 -35.25 11.65
C ALA A 419 14.64 -36.49 12.13
N ALA A 420 15.97 -36.53 11.97
CA ALA A 420 16.82 -37.59 12.47
C ALA A 420 16.78 -37.69 14.00
N ILE A 421 16.85 -36.56 14.70
CA ILE A 421 16.74 -36.49 16.16
C ILE A 421 15.37 -37.03 16.62
N CYS A 422 14.27 -36.58 15.98
CA CYS A 422 12.96 -37.09 16.30
C CYS A 422 12.84 -38.60 16.05
N ALA A 423 13.40 -39.12 14.95
CA ALA A 423 13.41 -40.55 14.66
C ALA A 423 14.18 -41.35 15.73
N LEU A 424 15.33 -40.84 16.20
CA LEU A 424 16.12 -41.49 17.28
C LEU A 424 15.35 -41.63 18.58
N PHE A 425 14.52 -40.64 18.93
CA PHE A 425 13.70 -40.70 20.13
C PHE A 425 12.39 -41.50 19.96
N MET A 426 11.77 -41.43 18.78
CA MET A 426 10.49 -42.10 18.52
C MET A 426 10.67 -43.60 18.26
N LEU A 427 11.77 -44.03 17.61
CA LEU A 427 11.98 -45.43 17.24
C LEU A 427 12.03 -46.36 18.46
N PRO A 428 12.78 -46.07 19.57
CA PRO A 428 12.76 -46.88 20.78
C PRO A 428 11.38 -46.97 21.42
N LEU A 429 10.62 -45.86 21.43
CA LEU A 429 9.26 -45.83 21.96
C LEU A 429 8.31 -46.71 21.12
N CYS A 430 8.39 -46.62 19.80
CA CYS A 430 7.62 -47.50 18.91
C CYS A 430 7.98 -48.98 19.11
N LEU A 431 9.26 -49.28 19.24
CA LEU A 431 9.72 -50.66 19.51
C LEU A 431 9.17 -51.20 20.85
N MET A 432 9.22 -50.38 21.90
CA MET A 432 8.65 -50.76 23.22
C MET A 432 7.14 -50.98 23.13
N VAL A 433 6.40 -50.17 22.43
CA VAL A 433 4.94 -50.32 22.23
C VAL A 433 4.65 -51.55 21.40
N CYS A 434 5.41 -51.84 20.36
CA CYS A 434 5.26 -53.04 19.55
C CYS A 434 5.58 -54.30 20.38
N GLN A 435 6.67 -54.29 21.15
CA GLN A 435 6.99 -55.43 22.05
C GLN A 435 5.91 -55.63 23.10
N TRP A 436 5.39 -54.58 23.69
CA TRP A 436 4.30 -54.68 24.66
C TRP A 436 3.01 -55.22 24.04
N ARG A 437 2.65 -54.80 22.83
CA ARG A 437 1.51 -55.36 22.09
C ARG A 437 1.70 -56.82 21.70
N CYS A 438 2.91 -57.20 21.21
CA CYS A 438 3.21 -58.58 20.89
C CYS A 438 3.14 -59.49 22.16
N LEU A 439 3.69 -59.04 23.27
CA LEU A 439 3.59 -59.76 24.53
C LEU A 439 2.16 -59.91 25.05
N ARG A 440 1.33 -58.91 24.87
CA ARG A 440 -0.11 -58.99 25.17
C ARG A 440 -0.82 -60.00 24.28
N CYS A 441 -0.55 -59.99 22.97
CA CYS A 441 -1.15 -60.96 22.03
C CYS A 441 -0.74 -62.38 22.36
N LEU A 442 0.54 -62.66 22.71
CA LEU A 442 1.02 -63.94 23.10
C LEU A 442 0.44 -64.41 24.45
N ARG A 443 0.22 -63.48 25.39
CA ARG A 443 -0.42 -63.81 26.67
C ARG A 443 -1.92 -64.16 26.49
N HIS A 444 -2.62 -63.45 25.64
CA HIS A 444 -4.05 -63.76 25.31
C HIS A 444 -4.17 -65.11 24.63
N GLN A 445 -3.23 -65.46 23.76
CA GLN A 445 -3.23 -66.80 23.09
C GLN A 445 -2.92 -67.92 24.01
N HIS A 446 -2.13 -67.66 25.10
CA HIS A 446 -1.82 -68.62 26.12
C HIS A 446 -2.98 -68.86 27.09
N ASP A 447 -3.78 -67.81 27.39
CA ASP A 447 -4.99 -67.92 28.23
C ASP A 447 -6.09 -68.65 27.49
N ASP A 448 -6.29 -68.42 26.20
CA ASP A 448 -7.26 -69.17 25.35
C ASP A 448 -6.91 -70.67 25.25
N PHE A 449 -5.63 -71.05 25.24
CA PHE A 449 -5.14 -72.41 25.24
C PHE A 449 -5.33 -73.13 26.60
N ALA A 450 -5.26 -72.34 27.70
CA ALA A 450 -5.46 -72.91 29.05
C ALA A 450 -6.95 -73.19 29.35
N ASP A 451 -7.88 -72.41 28.79
CA ASP A 451 -9.31 -72.60 28.93
C ASP A 451 -9.82 -73.84 28.13
N ASP A 452 -9.22 -74.10 26.94
CA ASP A 452 -9.60 -75.28 26.13
C ASP A 452 -9.16 -76.61 26.79
N ILE A 453 -8.07 -76.57 27.58
CA ILE A 453 -7.65 -77.83 28.31
C ILE A 453 -8.49 -78.06 29.57
N SER A 454 -9.17 -77.06 30.11
CA SER A 454 -10.05 -77.21 31.26
C SER A 454 -11.43 -77.84 30.92
N LEU A 455 -11.80 -77.86 29.63
CA LEU A 455 -13.06 -78.45 29.13
C LEU A 455 -12.92 -79.91 28.76
N LEU A 456 -11.73 -80.52 28.89
CA LEU A 456 -11.50 -81.95 28.57
C LEU A 456 -11.24 -82.83 29.86
N LYS A 457 -11.71 -82.42 31.01
CA LYS A 457 -11.77 -83.24 32.22
C LYS A 457 -13.23 -83.52 32.67
#